data_bc6028d3ef5b3f7e5f31f0328595c281
#
_entry.id   bc6028d3ef5b3f7e5f31f0328595c281
#
_cell.length_a   1.000
_cell.length_b   1.000
_cell.length_c   1.000
_cell.angle_alpha   90.00
_cell.angle_beta   90.00
_cell.angle_gamma   90.00
#
_symmetry.space_group_name_H-M   'P 1'
#
loop_
_entity.id
_entity.type
_entity.pdbx_description
1 polymer ?
#
loop_
_entity_poly.entity_id
_entity_poly.type
_entity_poly.pdbx_seq_one_letter_code
_entity_poly.pdbx_strand_id
1 'polypeptide(L)'
;MKFIKNLSLAIALCISIIAPVNNSKADNVDAKKARQVGAYFMATQFGNKDISSDNLDQVFTLQNMVNNIPALYVFNTADKRGFVIVAGSDCVSPIVAYSTDGAFDPNNIPPNMLWWLNGEASDIVFAQNNELTASKESAEQWRVLEEERLPRAGAKDGEIVRLLTTTWNQPWPYNAQCPQMSGGPSETHGRCYTGCVATAMAQILRYWKYPYVGKSESAYNWNSGTILSANYAQAYYDYDNMPNKLSSNSTQEQINAVALLNYHCGVSVKMDYGVDGSGTQSTEVPKALRMYFKYVKDSMTYISRDDARYRNTQSTGLDNSVSNQNDSNWVNDIKYHILKGRPVYYAGHSPDDDGSAHAGHAFVCDGWNPTTKTLHFNWGWGGSGDCWCNVYLSKLIPNSGYLSTYNFRASHRAVIGITPPIDSLPPQVAIRPVENPFSAEIYPNPANNQITVSINISGNNNQPLQIFDATGRLVKQTSVSPASTTVNIPVNDLCPGVYFCRMQGYTKKFIVQ
;
A
#
# COMPACT_ATOMS: atom_id res chain seq x y z
N MET A 1 19.59 -3.78 -75.32
CA MET A 1 20.37 -2.84 -74.45
C MET A 1 19.41 -2.17 -73.49
N LYS A 2 19.28 -2.65 -72.29
CA LYS A 2 18.65 -1.94 -71.16
C LYS A 2 19.38 -2.39 -69.87
N PHE A 3 20.03 -1.44 -69.23
CA PHE A 3 20.72 -1.61 -67.94
C PHE A 3 19.67 -1.76 -66.85
N ILE A 4 19.74 -2.83 -66.07
CA ILE A 4 19.02 -2.99 -64.81
C ILE A 4 20.06 -2.76 -63.70
N LYS A 5 19.91 -1.69 -62.94
CA LYS A 5 20.69 -1.41 -61.73
C LYS A 5 20.14 -2.27 -60.59
N ASN A 6 20.97 -3.12 -60.04
CA ASN A 6 20.71 -3.85 -58.82
C ASN A 6 20.84 -2.89 -57.63
N LEU A 7 19.76 -2.71 -56.91
CA LEU A 7 19.74 -2.00 -55.62
C LEU A 7 19.81 -3.07 -54.51
N SER A 8 21.00 -3.25 -53.96
CA SER A 8 21.18 -4.13 -52.81
C SER A 8 20.67 -3.45 -51.54
N LEU A 9 19.57 -3.93 -51.00
CA LEU A 9 19.00 -3.51 -49.71
C LEU A 9 19.74 -4.28 -48.61
N ALA A 10 20.66 -3.63 -47.90
CA ALA A 10 21.31 -4.18 -46.71
C ALA A 10 20.33 -4.12 -45.55
N ILE A 11 19.69 -5.24 -45.21
CA ILE A 11 18.94 -5.42 -43.99
C ILE A 11 19.97 -5.61 -42.86
N ALA A 12 20.17 -4.58 -42.04
CA ALA A 12 20.92 -4.69 -40.79
C ALA A 12 20.08 -5.50 -39.82
N LEU A 13 20.40 -6.77 -39.67
CA LEU A 13 19.81 -7.64 -38.65
C LEU A 13 20.43 -7.26 -37.29
N CYS A 14 19.73 -6.46 -36.51
CA CYS A 14 20.07 -6.26 -35.10
C CYS A 14 19.82 -7.59 -34.37
N ILE A 15 20.82 -8.44 -34.31
CA ILE A 15 20.84 -9.61 -33.44
C ILE A 15 21.02 -9.05 -32.02
N SER A 16 19.93 -8.90 -31.30
CA SER A 16 19.96 -8.75 -29.83
C SER A 16 20.59 -10.03 -29.29
N ILE A 17 21.84 -9.96 -28.87
CA ILE A 17 22.48 -11.04 -28.14
C ILE A 17 21.75 -11.15 -26.82
N ILE A 18 20.74 -12.01 -26.76
CA ILE A 18 20.18 -12.49 -25.50
C ILE A 18 21.27 -13.38 -24.92
N ALA A 19 22.08 -12.84 -24.01
CA ALA A 19 22.99 -13.65 -23.22
C ALA A 19 22.16 -14.77 -22.56
N PRO A 20 22.59 -16.04 -22.63
CA PRO A 20 21.88 -17.09 -21.92
C PRO A 20 21.89 -16.74 -20.43
N VAL A 21 20.71 -16.60 -19.84
CA VAL A 21 20.57 -16.56 -18.38
C VAL A 21 20.98 -17.98 -17.93
N ASN A 22 22.23 -18.12 -17.49
CA ASN A 22 22.64 -19.33 -16.82
C ASN A 22 21.77 -19.47 -15.58
N ASN A 23 21.05 -20.58 -15.43
CA ASN A 23 20.43 -20.99 -14.19
C ASN A 23 21.57 -21.36 -13.21
N SER A 24 22.27 -20.36 -12.66
CA SER A 24 23.20 -20.55 -11.58
C SER A 24 22.41 -20.82 -10.29
N LYS A 25 22.96 -21.68 -9.42
CA LYS A 25 22.47 -21.82 -8.05
C LYS A 25 22.35 -20.44 -7.42
N ALA A 26 21.38 -20.27 -6.50
CA ALA A 26 21.26 -19.05 -5.74
C ALA A 26 22.53 -18.76 -4.94
N ASP A 27 23.05 -17.55 -5.09
CA ASP A 27 24.18 -17.07 -4.32
C ASP A 27 23.70 -16.30 -3.09
N ASN A 28 24.45 -16.45 -1.99
CA ASN A 28 24.27 -15.62 -0.84
C ASN A 28 24.75 -14.19 -1.15
N VAL A 29 23.91 -13.24 -0.81
CA VAL A 29 24.20 -11.81 -0.98
C VAL A 29 24.93 -11.32 0.26
N ASP A 30 26.12 -10.77 0.09
CA ASP A 30 26.86 -10.16 1.19
C ASP A 30 26.37 -8.73 1.51
N ALA A 31 26.78 -8.22 2.67
CA ALA A 31 26.36 -6.89 3.13
C ALA A 31 26.79 -5.75 2.19
N LYS A 32 27.91 -5.91 1.47
CA LYS A 32 28.43 -4.92 0.52
C LYS A 32 27.52 -4.83 -0.71
N LYS A 33 27.22 -5.98 -1.31
CA LYS A 33 26.30 -6.08 -2.46
C LYS A 33 24.90 -5.58 -2.08
N ALA A 34 24.36 -6.03 -0.92
CA ALA A 34 23.07 -5.58 -0.41
C ALA A 34 23.02 -4.05 -0.23
N ARG A 35 24.07 -3.46 0.34
CA ARG A 35 24.18 -2.01 0.54
C ARG A 35 24.22 -1.24 -0.78
N GLN A 36 24.96 -1.71 -1.78
CA GLN A 36 25.05 -1.07 -3.11
C GLN A 36 23.68 -1.05 -3.79
N VAL A 37 23.01 -2.21 -3.84
CA VAL A 37 21.68 -2.37 -4.42
C VAL A 37 20.65 -1.50 -3.69
N GLY A 38 20.67 -1.53 -2.35
CA GLY A 38 19.79 -0.70 -1.51
C GLY A 38 20.01 0.79 -1.72
N ALA A 39 21.27 1.24 -1.81
CA ALA A 39 21.61 2.65 -2.03
C ALA A 39 21.10 3.16 -3.37
N TYR A 40 21.37 2.42 -4.45
CA TYR A 40 20.87 2.79 -5.76
C TYR A 40 19.34 2.83 -5.81
N PHE A 41 18.67 1.82 -5.22
CA PHE A 41 17.21 1.81 -5.13
C PHE A 41 16.69 3.04 -4.39
N MET A 42 17.23 3.36 -3.19
CA MET A 42 16.79 4.53 -2.42
C MET A 42 17.07 5.85 -3.15
N ALA A 43 18.19 5.95 -3.85
CA ALA A 43 18.48 7.12 -4.69
C ALA A 43 17.40 7.35 -5.76
N THR A 44 16.86 6.27 -6.35
CA THR A 44 15.76 6.38 -7.31
C THR A 44 14.44 6.79 -6.64
N GLN A 45 14.14 6.27 -5.44
CA GLN A 45 12.90 6.61 -4.73
C GLN A 45 12.88 8.07 -4.27
N PHE A 46 14.00 8.58 -3.80
CA PHE A 46 14.12 10.01 -3.44
C PHE A 46 14.36 10.95 -4.62
N GLY A 47 14.63 10.41 -5.81
CA GLY A 47 15.07 11.22 -6.95
C GLY A 47 16.41 11.96 -6.69
N ASN A 48 17.20 11.47 -5.73
CA ASN A 48 18.43 12.09 -5.24
C ASN A 48 19.64 11.20 -5.50
N LYS A 49 20.57 11.69 -6.32
CA LYS A 49 21.81 10.98 -6.67
C LYS A 49 22.86 10.97 -5.55
N ASP A 50 22.67 11.76 -4.48
CA ASP A 50 23.63 11.85 -3.38
C ASP A 50 23.52 10.65 -2.42
N ILE A 51 22.50 9.79 -2.57
CA ILE A 51 22.40 8.55 -1.82
C ILE A 51 23.31 7.53 -2.49
N SER A 52 24.39 7.17 -1.80
CA SER A 52 25.38 6.17 -2.21
C SER A 52 25.50 5.08 -1.15
N SER A 53 26.28 4.04 -1.42
CA SER A 53 26.56 2.99 -0.43
C SER A 53 27.17 3.53 0.86
N ASP A 54 27.94 4.61 0.78
CA ASP A 54 28.58 5.23 1.95
C ASP A 54 27.57 6.01 2.82
N ASN A 55 26.40 6.32 2.29
CA ASN A 55 25.33 7.05 2.98
C ASN A 55 24.20 6.14 3.50
N LEU A 56 24.42 4.83 3.50
CA LEU A 56 23.52 3.87 4.11
C LEU A 56 24.15 3.23 5.34
N ASP A 57 23.48 3.35 6.48
CA ASP A 57 23.87 2.72 7.73
C ASP A 57 23.17 1.37 7.88
N GLN A 58 23.91 0.27 7.99
CA GLN A 58 23.34 -1.03 8.32
C GLN A 58 22.94 -1.03 9.79
N VAL A 59 21.65 -1.14 10.06
CA VAL A 59 21.09 -1.02 11.42
C VAL A 59 20.53 -2.32 11.96
N PHE A 60 20.22 -3.29 11.08
CA PHE A 60 19.65 -4.57 11.49
C PHE A 60 19.97 -5.67 10.48
N THR A 61 20.01 -6.92 10.95
CA THR A 61 20.18 -8.11 10.11
C THR A 61 19.41 -9.27 10.73
N LEU A 62 18.56 -9.91 9.95
CA LEU A 62 18.01 -11.23 10.29
C LEU A 62 18.89 -12.32 9.70
N GLN A 63 19.30 -13.27 10.53
CA GLN A 63 20.18 -14.38 10.13
C GLN A 63 19.44 -15.71 10.14
N ASN A 64 19.84 -16.59 9.26
CA ASN A 64 19.51 -18.00 9.33
C ASN A 64 20.12 -18.62 10.60
N MET A 65 19.30 -19.08 11.51
CA MET A 65 19.74 -19.63 12.80
C MET A 65 20.58 -20.91 12.68
N VAL A 66 20.56 -21.58 11.53
CA VAL A 66 21.27 -22.85 11.30
C VAL A 66 22.73 -22.60 10.88
N ASN A 67 22.95 -21.65 9.99
CA ASN A 67 24.26 -21.43 9.35
C ASN A 67 24.79 -20.00 9.50
N ASN A 68 24.06 -19.12 10.21
CA ASN A 68 24.38 -17.71 10.41
C ASN A 68 24.51 -16.87 9.12
N ILE A 69 23.99 -17.38 8.00
CA ILE A 69 23.94 -16.62 6.75
C ILE A 69 22.84 -15.56 6.88
N PRO A 70 23.10 -14.29 6.53
CA PRO A 70 22.06 -13.26 6.54
C PRO A 70 20.90 -13.60 5.60
N ALA A 71 19.68 -13.55 6.12
CA ALA A 71 18.46 -13.66 5.31
C ALA A 71 17.99 -12.27 4.83
N LEU A 72 18.11 -11.26 5.69
CA LEU A 72 17.73 -9.89 5.41
C LEU A 72 18.76 -8.91 5.97
N TYR A 73 18.97 -7.81 5.25
CA TYR A 73 19.72 -6.63 5.69
C TYR A 73 18.82 -5.42 5.73
N VAL A 74 18.90 -4.62 6.78
CA VAL A 74 18.20 -3.34 6.90
C VAL A 74 19.18 -2.20 6.94
N PHE A 75 18.99 -1.24 6.05
CA PHE A 75 19.82 -0.04 5.96
C PHE A 75 18.95 1.20 6.13
N ASN A 76 19.38 2.12 6.97
CA ASN A 76 18.83 3.48 7.04
C ASN A 76 19.61 4.42 6.15
N THR A 77 18.95 5.44 5.59
CA THR A 77 19.67 6.59 5.03
C THR A 77 20.36 7.38 6.15
N ALA A 78 21.53 7.94 5.89
CA ALA A 78 22.32 8.68 6.90
C ALA A 78 21.55 9.87 7.51
N ASP A 79 20.66 10.49 6.73
CA ASP A 79 19.78 11.57 7.17
C ASP A 79 18.50 11.06 7.88
N LYS A 80 18.37 9.74 8.04
CA LYS A 80 17.25 9.06 8.73
C LYS A 80 15.87 9.36 8.14
N ARG A 81 15.79 9.80 6.87
CA ARG A 81 14.52 10.04 6.19
C ARG A 81 13.87 8.78 5.63
N GLY A 82 14.62 7.68 5.51
CA GLY A 82 14.10 6.44 4.97
C GLY A 82 14.95 5.23 5.33
N PHE A 83 14.45 4.06 4.97
CA PHE A 83 15.15 2.79 5.09
C PHE A 83 14.86 1.87 3.92
N VAL A 84 15.72 0.87 3.73
CA VAL A 84 15.52 -0.21 2.77
C VAL A 84 15.88 -1.56 3.40
N ILE A 85 15.09 -2.56 3.07
CA ILE A 85 15.32 -3.96 3.45
C ILE A 85 15.67 -4.74 2.21
N VAL A 86 16.84 -5.34 2.21
CA VAL A 86 17.41 -6.08 1.06
C VAL A 86 17.54 -7.54 1.41
N ALA A 87 17.20 -8.42 0.47
CA ALA A 87 17.30 -9.86 0.63
C ALA A 87 18.77 -10.33 0.71
N GLY A 88 19.01 -11.34 1.54
CA GLY A 88 20.31 -12.00 1.70
C GLY A 88 20.55 -13.14 0.71
N SER A 89 19.70 -13.32 -0.29
CA SER A 89 19.85 -14.29 -1.38
C SER A 89 19.34 -13.73 -2.69
N ASP A 90 20.02 -14.01 -3.79
CA ASP A 90 19.63 -13.54 -5.11
C ASP A 90 18.55 -14.40 -5.78
N CYS A 91 18.14 -15.50 -5.16
CA CYS A 91 17.01 -16.30 -5.67
C CYS A 91 15.64 -15.61 -5.47
N VAL A 92 15.55 -14.61 -4.61
CA VAL A 92 14.33 -13.80 -4.39
C VAL A 92 14.52 -12.38 -4.91
N SER A 93 13.45 -11.61 -4.95
CA SER A 93 13.53 -10.18 -5.31
C SER A 93 14.47 -9.42 -4.39
N PRO A 94 15.32 -8.51 -4.88
CA PRO A 94 16.32 -7.81 -4.07
C PRO A 94 15.71 -6.93 -2.98
N ILE A 95 14.64 -6.20 -3.28
CA ILE A 95 14.00 -5.28 -2.34
C ILE A 95 12.81 -5.96 -1.68
N VAL A 96 12.92 -6.16 -0.38
CA VAL A 96 11.88 -6.75 0.48
C VAL A 96 10.88 -5.69 0.92
N ALA A 97 11.38 -4.57 1.42
CA ALA A 97 10.58 -3.40 1.78
C ALA A 97 11.41 -2.13 1.77
N TYR A 98 10.75 -0.98 1.77
CA TYR A 98 11.40 0.31 1.93
C TYR A 98 10.42 1.35 2.49
N SER A 99 10.97 2.40 3.07
CA SER A 99 10.23 3.60 3.46
C SER A 99 10.98 4.85 3.00
N THR A 100 10.25 5.86 2.58
CA THR A 100 10.76 7.21 2.34
C THR A 100 10.33 8.19 3.44
N ASP A 101 9.75 7.65 4.53
CA ASP A 101 9.11 8.40 5.60
C ASP A 101 9.53 7.83 6.97
N GLY A 102 10.75 8.17 7.37
CA GLY A 102 11.33 7.75 8.64
C GLY A 102 12.31 6.57 8.57
N ALA A 103 13.17 6.48 9.58
CA ALA A 103 14.16 5.44 9.73
C ALA A 103 13.57 4.17 10.39
N PHE A 104 14.21 3.05 10.14
CA PHE A 104 13.97 1.81 10.88
C PHE A 104 14.67 1.88 12.25
N ASP A 105 13.92 1.64 13.31
CA ASP A 105 14.47 1.54 14.67
C ASP A 105 14.55 0.07 15.12
N PRO A 106 15.74 -0.53 15.17
CA PRO A 106 15.90 -1.93 15.55
C PRO A 106 15.54 -2.23 17.02
N ASN A 107 15.45 -1.18 17.86
CA ASN A 107 15.07 -1.33 19.27
C ASN A 107 13.57 -1.19 19.50
N ASN A 108 12.82 -0.76 18.47
CA ASN A 108 11.39 -0.53 18.56
C ASN A 108 10.67 -1.00 17.28
N ILE A 109 10.92 -2.24 16.91
CA ILE A 109 10.27 -2.86 15.76
C ILE A 109 8.83 -3.20 16.14
N PRO A 110 7.80 -2.70 15.40
CA PRO A 110 6.42 -3.11 15.62
C PRO A 110 6.27 -4.64 15.60
N PRO A 111 5.57 -5.27 16.57
CA PRO A 111 5.44 -6.72 16.63
C PRO A 111 4.91 -7.35 15.33
N ASN A 112 3.93 -6.71 14.70
CA ASN A 112 3.37 -7.12 13.41
C ASN A 112 4.37 -6.99 12.25
N MET A 113 5.21 -5.95 12.25
CA MET A 113 6.30 -5.82 11.28
C MET A 113 7.37 -6.88 11.51
N LEU A 114 7.80 -7.09 12.76
CA LEU A 114 8.80 -8.12 13.09
C LEU A 114 8.32 -9.50 12.67
N TRP A 115 7.06 -9.80 12.93
CA TRP A 115 6.45 -11.05 12.53
C TRP A 115 6.43 -11.20 10.99
N TRP A 116 6.07 -10.16 10.24
CA TRP A 116 6.12 -10.16 8.79
C TRP A 116 7.56 -10.36 8.28
N LEU A 117 8.55 -9.66 8.86
CA LEU A 117 9.96 -9.82 8.52
C LEU A 117 10.47 -11.24 8.76
N ASN A 118 10.06 -11.88 9.86
CA ASN A 118 10.41 -13.27 10.15
C ASN A 118 9.83 -14.23 9.11
N GLY A 119 8.62 -13.97 8.63
CA GLY A 119 8.01 -14.72 7.53
C GLY A 119 8.83 -14.62 6.24
N GLU A 120 9.17 -13.41 5.81
CA GLU A 120 9.99 -13.17 4.62
C GLU A 120 11.40 -13.78 4.77
N ALA A 121 12.01 -13.64 5.96
CA ALA A 121 13.31 -14.23 6.25
C ALA A 121 13.26 -15.77 6.19
N SER A 122 12.20 -16.39 6.67
CA SER A 122 12.02 -17.86 6.62
C SER A 122 11.98 -18.36 5.18
N ASP A 123 11.33 -17.63 4.28
CA ASP A 123 11.30 -17.97 2.87
C ASP A 123 12.69 -17.88 2.22
N ILE A 124 13.45 -16.84 2.56
CA ILE A 124 14.82 -16.66 2.07
C ILE A 124 15.74 -17.76 2.62
N VAL A 125 15.62 -18.07 3.92
CA VAL A 125 16.36 -19.18 4.56
C VAL A 125 16.05 -20.51 3.88
N PHE A 126 14.78 -20.76 3.58
CA PHE A 126 14.41 -21.97 2.84
C PHE A 126 15.09 -22.02 1.46
N ALA A 127 15.07 -20.92 0.74
CA ALA A 127 15.72 -20.84 -0.57
C ALA A 127 17.23 -21.06 -0.49
N GLN A 128 17.90 -20.48 0.52
CA GLN A 128 19.33 -20.68 0.78
C GLN A 128 19.65 -22.14 1.11
N ASN A 129 18.88 -22.76 2.03
CA ASN A 129 19.13 -24.13 2.49
C ASN A 129 18.86 -25.19 1.41
N ASN A 130 17.97 -24.90 0.45
CA ASN A 130 17.63 -25.83 -0.64
C ASN A 130 18.32 -25.46 -1.95
N GLU A 131 19.27 -24.52 -1.93
CA GLU A 131 20.04 -24.09 -3.11
C GLU A 131 19.12 -23.82 -4.33
N LEU A 132 18.01 -23.11 -4.11
CA LEU A 132 17.06 -22.84 -5.18
C LEU A 132 17.67 -21.89 -6.20
N THR A 133 17.22 -22.01 -7.44
CA THR A 133 17.66 -21.12 -8.52
C THR A 133 16.78 -19.89 -8.59
N ALA A 134 17.39 -18.73 -8.88
CA ALA A 134 16.65 -17.50 -9.12
C ALA A 134 15.66 -17.66 -10.29
N SER A 135 14.46 -17.09 -10.16
CA SER A 135 13.58 -16.91 -11.31
C SER A 135 14.21 -15.91 -12.29
N LYS A 136 13.79 -15.98 -13.55
CA LYS A 136 14.21 -14.97 -14.55
C LYS A 136 13.85 -13.54 -14.10
N GLU A 137 12.72 -13.38 -13.43
CA GLU A 137 12.27 -12.09 -12.91
C GLU A 137 13.17 -11.59 -11.78
N SER A 138 13.52 -12.43 -10.81
CA SER A 138 14.42 -12.06 -9.71
C SER A 138 15.84 -11.77 -10.22
N ALA A 139 16.39 -12.62 -11.07
CA ALA A 139 17.70 -12.40 -11.66
C ALA A 139 17.77 -11.08 -12.43
N GLU A 140 16.72 -10.73 -13.19
CA GLU A 140 16.65 -9.44 -13.89
C GLU A 140 16.54 -8.27 -12.94
N GLN A 141 15.77 -8.37 -11.85
CA GLN A 141 15.67 -7.31 -10.84
C GLN A 141 17.02 -7.02 -10.18
N TRP A 142 17.75 -8.07 -9.79
CA TRP A 142 19.12 -7.93 -9.27
C TRP A 142 20.03 -7.26 -10.27
N ARG A 143 20.05 -7.76 -11.52
CA ARG A 143 20.87 -7.21 -12.60
C ARG A 143 20.58 -5.74 -12.86
N VAL A 144 19.32 -5.36 -12.91
CA VAL A 144 18.89 -3.96 -13.15
C VAL A 144 19.38 -3.03 -12.04
N LEU A 145 19.35 -3.49 -10.77
CA LEU A 145 19.82 -2.69 -9.63
C LEU A 145 21.35 -2.63 -9.56
N GLU A 146 22.04 -3.74 -9.86
CA GLU A 146 23.50 -3.79 -9.91
C GLU A 146 24.09 -2.95 -11.07
N GLU A 147 23.40 -2.92 -12.21
CA GLU A 147 23.81 -2.13 -13.38
C GLU A 147 23.27 -0.68 -13.36
N GLU A 148 22.62 -0.28 -12.27
CA GLU A 148 22.05 1.07 -12.07
C GLU A 148 21.09 1.52 -13.20
N ARG A 149 20.22 0.62 -13.66
CA ARG A 149 19.34 0.84 -14.83
C ARG A 149 17.88 1.07 -14.53
N LEU A 150 17.48 1.19 -13.26
CA LEU A 150 16.08 1.47 -12.93
C LEU A 150 15.63 2.81 -13.56
N PRO A 151 14.43 2.88 -14.14
CA PRO A 151 13.84 4.15 -14.51
C PRO A 151 13.67 5.01 -13.26
N ARG A 152 13.91 6.31 -13.37
CA ARG A 152 13.68 7.24 -12.25
C ARG A 152 12.20 7.23 -11.85
N ALA A 153 11.93 7.34 -10.55
CA ALA A 153 10.59 7.52 -10.03
C ALA A 153 9.89 8.67 -10.78
N GLY A 154 8.69 8.39 -11.32
CA GLY A 154 7.93 9.34 -12.14
C GLY A 154 7.83 9.01 -13.63
N ALA A 155 8.45 7.92 -14.12
CA ALA A 155 8.26 7.45 -15.48
C ALA A 155 6.97 6.62 -15.59
N LYS A 156 5.91 7.24 -16.07
CA LYS A 156 4.70 6.71 -16.77
C LYS A 156 3.93 5.48 -16.26
N ASP A 157 4.24 4.86 -15.12
CA ASP A 157 3.57 3.63 -14.69
C ASP A 157 2.31 3.84 -13.81
N GLY A 158 1.83 5.07 -13.70
CA GLY A 158 0.69 5.44 -12.88
C GLY A 158 1.08 6.23 -11.62
N GLU A 159 0.10 6.74 -10.92
CA GLU A 159 0.29 7.53 -9.71
C GLU A 159 0.47 6.62 -8.50
N ILE A 160 1.41 6.96 -7.62
CA ILE A 160 1.55 6.31 -6.32
C ILE A 160 0.36 6.73 -5.46
N VAL A 161 -0.38 5.75 -4.96
CA VAL A 161 -1.54 5.97 -4.08
C VAL A 161 -1.15 5.64 -2.64
N ARG A 162 -1.34 6.59 -1.72
CA ARG A 162 -1.30 6.39 -0.27
C ARG A 162 -2.51 7.09 0.34
N LEU A 163 -3.37 6.36 1.03
CA LEU A 163 -4.69 6.84 1.47
C LEU A 163 -4.66 7.44 2.86
N LEU A 164 -4.05 6.75 3.83
CA LEU A 164 -4.02 7.21 5.21
C LEU A 164 -2.94 8.26 5.42
N THR A 165 -3.30 9.28 6.18
CA THR A 165 -2.36 10.25 6.75
C THR A 165 -2.12 10.02 8.24
N THR A 166 -2.98 9.19 8.87
CA THR A 166 -2.86 8.87 10.30
C THR A 166 -1.71 7.90 10.54
N THR A 167 -1.01 8.10 11.67
CA THR A 167 -0.01 7.19 12.20
C THR A 167 -0.32 6.94 13.68
N TRP A 168 -1.47 6.28 13.93
CA TRP A 168 -1.93 6.05 15.29
C TRP A 168 -1.20 4.90 15.96
N ASN A 169 -1.22 4.91 17.30
CA ASN A 169 -0.53 3.95 18.15
C ASN A 169 -1.54 3.26 19.09
N GLN A 170 -1.08 2.32 19.90
CA GLN A 170 -1.91 1.53 20.81
C GLN A 170 -1.76 1.90 22.29
N PRO A 171 -0.59 2.33 22.82
CA PRO A 171 -0.41 2.77 24.19
C PRO A 171 -0.95 4.19 24.43
N TRP A 172 -0.60 4.80 25.55
CA TRP A 172 -0.96 6.18 25.88
C TRP A 172 -0.43 7.17 24.83
N PRO A 173 -1.26 8.17 24.42
CA PRO A 173 -2.59 8.52 24.93
C PRO A 173 -3.76 7.90 24.15
N TYR A 174 -3.50 7.03 23.18
CA TYR A 174 -4.54 6.39 22.35
C TYR A 174 -5.47 5.47 23.16
N ASN A 175 -4.96 4.87 24.24
CA ASN A 175 -5.68 3.99 25.15
C ASN A 175 -6.36 4.73 26.33
N ALA A 176 -6.49 6.05 26.28
CA ALA A 176 -6.97 6.83 27.43
C ALA A 176 -8.37 6.43 27.94
N GLN A 177 -9.19 5.76 27.12
CA GLN A 177 -10.49 5.22 27.52
C GLN A 177 -10.51 3.69 27.66
N CYS A 178 -9.41 3.01 27.41
CA CYS A 178 -9.33 1.57 27.63
C CYS A 178 -9.35 1.22 29.13
N PRO A 179 -9.73 -0.03 29.48
CA PRO A 179 -9.79 -0.47 30.88
C PRO A 179 -8.48 -0.24 31.62
N GLN A 180 -8.59 0.11 32.89
CA GLN A 180 -7.42 0.17 33.80
C GLN A 180 -7.03 -1.24 34.21
N MET A 181 -5.73 -1.52 34.18
CA MET A 181 -5.14 -2.77 34.66
C MET A 181 -3.69 -2.51 35.07
N SER A 182 -3.32 -2.95 36.26
CA SER A 182 -1.95 -2.84 36.77
C SER A 182 -1.03 -3.90 36.19
N GLY A 183 0.28 -3.65 36.23
CA GLY A 183 1.31 -4.62 35.83
C GLY A 183 1.81 -4.46 34.39
N GLY A 184 1.23 -3.56 33.61
CA GLY A 184 1.67 -3.26 32.25
C GLY A 184 2.88 -2.33 32.17
N PRO A 185 3.45 -2.18 30.95
CA PRO A 185 4.54 -1.24 30.67
C PRO A 185 4.16 0.21 31.02
N SER A 186 5.16 1.01 31.40
CA SER A 186 4.93 2.43 31.79
C SER A 186 4.27 3.27 30.71
N GLU A 187 4.48 2.94 29.44
CA GLU A 187 3.91 3.61 28.27
C GLU A 187 2.39 3.45 28.17
N THR A 188 1.79 2.48 28.85
CA THR A 188 0.34 2.30 28.88
C THR A 188 -0.36 3.16 29.91
N HIS A 189 0.35 3.81 30.81
CA HIS A 189 -0.17 4.60 31.94
C HIS A 189 -1.19 3.83 32.79
N GLY A 190 -0.93 2.53 33.04
CA GLY A 190 -1.81 1.68 33.86
C GLY A 190 -3.13 1.29 33.19
N ARG A 191 -3.18 1.30 31.87
CA ARG A 191 -4.32 0.88 31.07
C ARG A 191 -3.93 -0.25 30.11
N CYS A 192 -4.90 -0.99 29.64
CA CYS A 192 -4.71 -1.94 28.57
C CYS A 192 -4.41 -1.21 27.25
N TYR A 193 -3.69 -1.87 26.34
CA TYR A 193 -3.54 -1.40 24.95
C TYR A 193 -4.88 -1.30 24.24
N THR A 194 -5.00 -0.42 23.23
CA THR A 194 -6.21 -0.36 22.39
C THR A 194 -6.46 -1.65 21.62
N GLY A 195 -5.39 -2.37 21.27
CA GLY A 195 -5.41 -3.53 20.40
C GLY A 195 -5.31 -3.17 18.91
N CYS A 196 -4.54 -3.98 18.17
CA CYS A 196 -4.25 -3.72 16.76
C CYS A 196 -5.51 -3.70 15.88
N VAL A 197 -6.50 -4.55 16.17
CA VAL A 197 -7.78 -4.60 15.45
C VAL A 197 -8.55 -3.27 15.61
N ALA A 198 -8.65 -2.76 16.85
CA ALA A 198 -9.33 -1.50 17.11
C ALA A 198 -8.61 -0.32 16.47
N THR A 199 -7.28 -0.28 16.55
CA THR A 199 -6.47 0.78 15.94
C THR A 199 -6.60 0.79 14.41
N ALA A 200 -6.56 -0.38 13.76
CA ALA A 200 -6.76 -0.48 12.32
C ALA A 200 -8.17 -0.02 11.89
N MET A 201 -9.21 -0.48 12.61
CA MET A 201 -10.58 -0.02 12.37
C MET A 201 -10.72 1.49 12.55
N ALA A 202 -10.19 2.03 13.65
CA ALA A 202 -10.33 3.46 13.98
C ALA A 202 -9.63 4.35 12.95
N GLN A 203 -8.46 3.97 12.44
CA GLN A 203 -7.79 4.71 11.36
C GLN A 203 -8.61 4.71 10.06
N ILE A 204 -9.24 3.59 9.71
CA ILE A 204 -10.13 3.51 8.53
C ILE A 204 -11.37 4.39 8.71
N LEU A 205 -12.01 4.36 9.90
CA LEU A 205 -13.15 5.22 10.22
C LEU A 205 -12.75 6.72 10.18
N ARG A 206 -11.56 7.06 10.70
CA ARG A 206 -11.00 8.42 10.65
C ARG A 206 -10.72 8.88 9.21
N TYR A 207 -10.22 8.00 8.34
CA TYR A 207 -10.03 8.28 6.93
C TYR A 207 -11.35 8.69 6.25
N TRP A 208 -12.42 7.94 6.48
CA TRP A 208 -13.74 8.22 5.92
C TRP A 208 -14.48 9.35 6.64
N LYS A 209 -14.05 9.74 7.85
CA LYS A 209 -14.81 10.65 8.74
C LYS A 209 -16.27 10.20 8.90
N TYR A 210 -16.50 8.90 9.05
CA TYR A 210 -17.83 8.31 9.09
C TYR A 210 -17.89 7.10 10.04
N PRO A 211 -19.02 6.94 10.79
CA PRO A 211 -20.14 7.88 10.96
C PRO A 211 -19.80 8.94 12.02
N TYR A 212 -20.41 10.10 11.98
CA TYR A 212 -20.31 11.06 13.09
C TYR A 212 -21.05 10.57 14.35
N VAL A 213 -22.14 9.83 14.18
CA VAL A 213 -22.88 9.17 15.25
C VAL A 213 -23.19 7.75 14.80
N GLY A 214 -22.84 6.77 15.61
CA GLY A 214 -23.10 5.37 15.33
C GLY A 214 -24.56 4.97 15.50
N LYS A 215 -24.83 3.67 15.69
CA LYS A 215 -26.16 3.14 16.03
C LYS A 215 -26.05 2.01 17.03
N SER A 216 -27.12 1.81 17.80
CA SER A 216 -27.21 0.75 18.80
C SER A 216 -26.17 0.89 19.93
N GLU A 217 -26.11 -0.10 20.76
CA GLU A 217 -25.15 -0.26 21.86
C GLU A 217 -24.64 -1.69 21.91
N SER A 218 -23.53 -1.91 22.59
CA SER A 218 -23.04 -3.25 22.90
C SER A 218 -22.44 -3.32 24.30
N ALA A 219 -22.53 -4.48 24.91
CA ALA A 219 -21.89 -4.81 26.16
C ALA A 219 -21.43 -6.28 26.13
N TYR A 220 -20.36 -6.58 26.84
CA TYR A 220 -19.89 -7.95 27.03
C TYR A 220 -19.13 -8.10 28.36
N ASN A 221 -19.10 -9.31 28.87
CA ASN A 221 -18.29 -9.63 30.05
C ASN A 221 -16.82 -9.73 29.62
N TRP A 222 -16.00 -8.89 30.25
CA TRP A 222 -14.56 -8.92 30.15
C TRP A 222 -13.99 -9.24 31.52
N ASN A 223 -13.01 -10.07 31.62
CA ASN A 223 -12.25 -10.38 32.84
C ASN A 223 -13.08 -10.42 34.14
N SER A 224 -13.41 -11.62 34.63
CA SER A 224 -13.98 -11.93 35.96
C SER A 224 -15.18 -11.05 36.41
N GLY A 225 -16.10 -10.74 35.50
CA GLY A 225 -17.35 -10.04 35.83
C GLY A 225 -17.35 -8.54 35.56
N THR A 226 -16.29 -7.97 35.04
CA THR A 226 -16.29 -6.59 34.54
C THR A 226 -17.02 -6.52 33.21
N ILE A 227 -18.08 -5.71 33.13
CA ILE A 227 -18.82 -5.45 31.90
C ILE A 227 -18.22 -4.23 31.19
N LEU A 228 -17.77 -4.41 29.96
CA LEU A 228 -17.42 -3.31 29.08
C LEU A 228 -18.57 -3.00 28.14
N SER A 229 -18.86 -1.73 27.93
CA SER A 229 -19.99 -1.31 27.10
C SER A 229 -19.67 -0.03 26.32
N ALA A 230 -20.38 0.15 25.21
CA ALA A 230 -20.36 1.35 24.39
C ALA A 230 -21.76 1.62 23.83
N ASN A 231 -22.21 2.88 23.93
CA ASN A 231 -23.44 3.33 23.30
C ASN A 231 -23.09 4.19 22.07
N TYR A 232 -23.05 3.54 20.91
CA TYR A 232 -22.65 4.18 19.65
C TYR A 232 -23.69 5.18 19.17
N ALA A 233 -24.97 4.95 19.51
CA ALA A 233 -26.07 5.83 19.10
C ALA A 233 -26.07 7.19 19.81
N GLN A 234 -25.40 7.29 20.96
CA GLN A 234 -25.26 8.53 21.74
C GLN A 234 -23.86 9.14 21.62
N ALA A 235 -22.92 8.44 21.04
CA ALA A 235 -21.55 8.93 20.87
C ALA A 235 -21.42 9.79 19.61
N TYR A 236 -20.79 10.96 19.76
CA TYR A 236 -20.38 11.80 18.65
C TYR A 236 -18.88 11.61 18.40
N TYR A 237 -18.50 11.21 17.20
CA TYR A 237 -17.12 11.05 16.79
C TYR A 237 -16.64 12.33 16.12
N ASP A 238 -15.88 13.11 16.87
CA ASP A 238 -15.36 14.40 16.44
C ASP A 238 -14.08 14.25 15.62
N TYR A 239 -14.24 13.84 14.35
CA TYR A 239 -13.13 13.60 13.44
C TYR A 239 -12.25 14.83 13.18
N ASP A 240 -12.78 16.03 13.35
CA ASP A 240 -11.99 17.25 13.12
C ASP A 240 -11.01 17.51 14.27
N ASN A 241 -11.31 17.01 15.46
CA ASN A 241 -10.40 16.98 16.60
C ASN A 241 -9.53 15.70 16.69
N MET A 242 -9.51 14.86 15.65
CA MET A 242 -8.64 13.69 15.59
C MET A 242 -7.41 14.00 14.71
N PRO A 243 -6.25 14.35 15.27
CA PRO A 243 -5.05 14.63 14.51
C PRO A 243 -4.49 13.35 13.86
N ASN A 244 -3.60 13.53 12.89
CA ASN A 244 -2.93 12.40 12.23
C ASN A 244 -2.05 11.59 13.20
N LYS A 245 -1.51 12.25 14.22
CA LYS A 245 -0.73 11.64 15.31
C LYS A 245 -0.97 12.40 16.61
N LEU A 246 -1.20 11.69 17.70
CA LEU A 246 -1.18 12.27 19.05
C LEU A 246 0.27 12.42 19.53
N SER A 247 0.54 13.49 20.24
CA SER A 247 1.85 13.83 20.81
C SER A 247 1.68 14.39 22.23
N SER A 248 2.78 14.70 22.90
CA SER A 248 2.78 15.38 24.20
C SER A 248 2.10 16.76 24.16
N ASN A 249 1.99 17.37 22.99
CA ASN A 249 1.34 18.67 22.79
C ASN A 249 -0.14 18.56 22.40
N SER A 250 -0.69 17.36 22.29
CA SER A 250 -2.11 17.16 21.95
C SER A 250 -3.00 17.63 23.09
N THR A 251 -4.09 18.32 22.74
CA THR A 251 -5.07 18.78 23.73
C THR A 251 -5.89 17.61 24.29
N GLN A 252 -6.53 17.82 25.44
CA GLN A 252 -7.36 16.77 26.04
C GLN A 252 -8.55 16.40 25.13
N GLU A 253 -9.09 17.37 24.39
CA GLU A 253 -10.18 17.15 23.42
C GLU A 253 -9.71 16.23 22.29
N GLN A 254 -8.49 16.43 21.76
CA GLN A 254 -7.89 15.57 20.73
C GLN A 254 -7.65 14.15 21.26
N ILE A 255 -7.11 14.04 22.48
CA ILE A 255 -6.90 12.74 23.13
C ILE A 255 -8.24 12.03 23.32
N ASN A 256 -9.24 12.72 23.86
CA ASN A 256 -10.55 12.15 24.12
C ASN A 256 -11.25 11.69 22.83
N ALA A 257 -11.17 12.49 21.75
CA ALA A 257 -11.78 12.15 20.47
C ALA A 257 -11.17 10.85 19.88
N VAL A 258 -9.84 10.75 19.85
CA VAL A 258 -9.14 9.56 19.33
C VAL A 258 -9.34 8.34 20.22
N ALA A 259 -9.23 8.52 21.56
CA ALA A 259 -9.38 7.42 22.49
C ALA A 259 -10.82 6.86 22.53
N LEU A 260 -11.84 7.73 22.38
CA LEU A 260 -13.24 7.30 22.29
C LEU A 260 -13.46 6.39 21.08
N LEU A 261 -12.95 6.79 19.91
CA LEU A 261 -13.10 5.99 18.69
C LEU A 261 -12.39 4.65 18.82
N ASN A 262 -11.14 4.63 19.33
CA ASN A 262 -10.40 3.40 19.57
C ASN A 262 -11.12 2.46 20.55
N TYR A 263 -11.58 2.99 21.69
CA TYR A 263 -12.30 2.19 22.68
C TYR A 263 -13.60 1.62 22.11
N HIS A 264 -14.38 2.44 21.40
CA HIS A 264 -15.61 1.98 20.76
C HIS A 264 -15.35 0.92 19.67
N CYS A 265 -14.31 1.07 18.88
CA CYS A 265 -13.87 0.01 17.96
C CYS A 265 -13.55 -1.27 18.71
N GLY A 266 -12.80 -1.21 19.82
CA GLY A 266 -12.46 -2.38 20.62
C GLY A 266 -13.69 -3.06 21.23
N VAL A 267 -14.60 -2.28 21.86
CA VAL A 267 -15.84 -2.83 22.42
C VAL A 267 -16.72 -3.47 21.35
N SER A 268 -16.76 -2.89 20.14
CA SER A 268 -17.58 -3.39 19.03
C SER A 268 -17.18 -4.79 18.53
N VAL A 269 -15.93 -5.16 18.74
CA VAL A 269 -15.35 -6.47 18.36
C VAL A 269 -15.09 -7.37 19.57
N LYS A 270 -15.60 -6.99 20.74
CA LYS A 270 -15.43 -7.73 22.01
C LYS A 270 -13.96 -7.96 22.35
N MET A 271 -13.18 -6.89 22.33
CA MET A 271 -11.74 -6.93 22.58
C MET A 271 -11.43 -7.59 23.92
N ASP A 272 -10.57 -8.59 23.91
CA ASP A 272 -9.92 -9.08 25.13
C ASP A 272 -8.74 -8.17 25.45
N TYR A 273 -9.01 -7.21 26.34
CA TYR A 273 -8.06 -6.16 26.71
C TYR A 273 -7.01 -6.69 27.69
N GLY A 274 -5.74 -6.39 27.42
CA GLY A 274 -4.61 -6.78 28.27
C GLY A 274 -3.51 -5.71 28.32
N VAL A 275 -2.61 -5.86 29.29
CA VAL A 275 -1.46 -4.96 29.51
C VAL A 275 -0.26 -5.29 28.66
N ASP A 276 -0.16 -6.54 28.20
CA ASP A 276 0.90 -7.00 27.29
C ASP A 276 0.44 -7.01 25.83
N GLY A 277 -0.82 -6.73 25.59
CA GLY A 277 -1.48 -6.69 24.28
C GLY A 277 -2.98 -6.95 24.42
N SER A 278 -3.76 -6.45 23.48
CA SER A 278 -5.20 -6.64 23.41
C SER A 278 -5.57 -7.28 22.08
N GLY A 279 -6.39 -8.33 22.09
CA GLY A 279 -6.69 -9.15 20.92
C GLY A 279 -8.17 -9.46 20.72
N THR A 280 -8.54 -9.75 19.49
CA THR A 280 -9.87 -10.27 19.10
C THR A 280 -9.82 -10.89 17.72
N GLN A 281 -10.92 -11.53 17.31
CA GLN A 281 -11.01 -12.16 16.00
C GLN A 281 -11.34 -11.14 14.89
N SER A 282 -10.54 -11.10 13.84
CA SER A 282 -10.75 -10.22 12.68
C SER A 282 -12.08 -10.45 11.95
N THR A 283 -12.69 -11.62 12.11
CA THR A 283 -14.02 -11.97 11.57
C THR A 283 -15.16 -11.13 12.18
N GLU A 284 -14.93 -10.53 13.36
CA GLU A 284 -15.91 -9.62 13.99
C GLU A 284 -15.95 -8.24 13.32
N VAL A 285 -14.89 -7.84 12.61
CA VAL A 285 -14.76 -6.48 12.04
C VAL A 285 -15.92 -6.13 11.08
N PRO A 286 -16.26 -6.94 10.05
CA PRO A 286 -17.36 -6.59 9.14
C PRO A 286 -18.71 -6.49 9.86
N LYS A 287 -18.92 -7.33 10.88
CA LYS A 287 -20.13 -7.32 11.69
C LYS A 287 -20.21 -6.05 12.53
N ALA A 288 -19.13 -5.69 13.21
CA ALA A 288 -19.03 -4.47 14.01
C ALA A 288 -19.30 -3.21 13.20
N LEU A 289 -18.65 -3.09 12.03
CA LEU A 289 -18.84 -1.97 11.12
C LEU A 289 -20.31 -1.80 10.68
N ARG A 290 -21.00 -2.92 10.41
CA ARG A 290 -22.42 -2.89 10.04
C ARG A 290 -23.33 -2.59 11.23
N MET A 291 -23.10 -3.23 12.37
CA MET A 291 -24.01 -3.17 13.50
C MET A 291 -23.92 -1.82 14.25
N TYR A 292 -22.74 -1.25 14.32
CA TYR A 292 -22.48 -0.09 15.18
C TYR A 292 -22.06 1.16 14.43
N PHE A 293 -21.38 1.03 13.28
CA PHE A 293 -20.81 2.15 12.52
C PHE A 293 -21.55 2.46 11.21
N LYS A 294 -22.76 1.92 11.03
CA LYS A 294 -23.65 2.24 9.89
C LYS A 294 -23.09 1.91 8.49
N TYR A 295 -22.06 1.07 8.39
CA TYR A 295 -21.59 0.58 7.11
C TYR A 295 -22.57 -0.44 6.52
N VAL A 296 -22.64 -0.53 5.17
CA VAL A 296 -23.58 -1.42 4.49
C VAL A 296 -22.96 -2.78 4.18
N LYS A 297 -23.81 -3.84 4.18
CA LYS A 297 -23.35 -5.21 4.00
C LYS A 297 -22.70 -5.45 2.63
N ASP A 298 -23.31 -4.91 1.59
CA ASP A 298 -22.97 -5.28 0.20
C ASP A 298 -21.66 -4.64 -0.29
N SER A 299 -21.10 -3.70 0.47
CA SER A 299 -19.83 -3.06 0.15
C SER A 299 -18.61 -3.79 0.74
N MET A 300 -18.80 -4.62 1.78
CA MET A 300 -17.68 -5.20 2.54
C MET A 300 -17.66 -6.72 2.48
N THR A 301 -16.47 -7.28 2.29
CA THR A 301 -16.24 -8.72 2.30
C THR A 301 -15.00 -9.04 3.14
N TYR A 302 -15.14 -9.99 4.07
CA TYR A 302 -14.01 -10.65 4.71
C TYR A 302 -13.47 -11.72 3.76
N ILE A 303 -12.19 -11.65 3.47
CA ILE A 303 -11.51 -12.58 2.58
C ILE A 303 -10.32 -13.20 3.29
N SER A 304 -10.08 -14.48 2.98
CA SER A 304 -8.87 -15.18 3.38
C SER A 304 -8.10 -15.59 2.13
N ARG A 305 -6.78 -15.46 2.15
CA ARG A 305 -5.93 -15.97 1.07
C ARG A 305 -6.08 -17.48 0.91
N ASP A 306 -6.55 -18.17 1.95
CA ASP A 306 -6.87 -19.60 1.93
C ASP A 306 -8.21 -19.92 1.25
N ASP A 307 -9.02 -18.94 0.84
CA ASP A 307 -10.27 -19.16 0.13
C ASP A 307 -10.02 -19.79 -1.25
N ALA A 308 -10.98 -20.62 -1.72
CA ALA A 308 -10.87 -21.36 -2.98
C ALA A 308 -10.59 -20.46 -4.21
N ARG A 309 -11.05 -19.19 -4.18
CA ARG A 309 -10.80 -18.21 -5.26
C ARG A 309 -9.34 -17.80 -5.38
N TYR A 310 -8.56 -17.97 -4.30
CA TYR A 310 -7.12 -17.69 -4.25
C TYR A 310 -6.30 -18.97 -4.21
N ARG A 311 -6.93 -20.15 -3.98
CA ARG A 311 -6.32 -21.47 -4.13
C ARG A 311 -6.63 -22.02 -5.52
N ASN A 312 -5.63 -22.44 -6.25
CA ASN A 312 -5.89 -23.20 -7.45
C ASN A 312 -6.14 -24.67 -7.06
N THR A 313 -7.34 -25.16 -7.36
CA THR A 313 -7.78 -26.53 -7.04
C THR A 313 -7.19 -27.60 -7.98
N GLN A 314 -6.35 -27.24 -8.93
CA GLN A 314 -5.78 -28.16 -9.93
C GLN A 314 -4.26 -28.41 -9.82
N SER A 315 -3.66 -28.16 -8.68
CA SER A 315 -2.25 -28.51 -8.48
C SER A 315 -2.09 -29.99 -8.11
N THR A 316 -2.16 -30.85 -9.10
CA THR A 316 -1.57 -32.19 -9.06
C THR A 316 -0.17 -32.11 -9.63
N GLY A 317 0.82 -31.76 -8.78
CA GLY A 317 2.25 -31.93 -9.08
C GLY A 317 2.93 -30.74 -9.76
N LEU A 318 3.94 -30.20 -9.11
CA LEU A 318 5.15 -29.52 -9.64
C LEU A 318 5.01 -28.36 -10.67
N ASP A 319 3.85 -27.75 -10.85
CA ASP A 319 3.72 -26.62 -11.75
C ASP A 319 3.80 -25.27 -11.01
N ASN A 320 4.97 -24.63 -11.06
CA ASN A 320 5.26 -23.33 -10.46
C ASN A 320 4.42 -22.17 -11.07
N SER A 321 3.77 -22.37 -12.22
CA SER A 321 2.97 -21.33 -12.88
C SER A 321 1.69 -21.01 -12.12
N VAL A 322 1.21 -21.95 -11.33
CA VAL A 322 -0.09 -21.92 -10.67
C VAL A 322 -0.08 -21.14 -9.36
N SER A 323 0.99 -21.22 -8.56
CA SER A 323 1.14 -20.44 -7.34
C SER A 323 1.22 -18.93 -7.63
N ASN A 324 1.84 -18.58 -8.75
CA ASN A 324 2.00 -17.20 -9.20
C ASN A 324 0.67 -16.50 -9.53
N GLN A 325 -0.33 -17.25 -10.03
CA GLN A 325 -1.64 -16.68 -10.39
C GLN A 325 -2.46 -16.35 -9.13
N ASN A 326 -2.36 -17.16 -8.08
CA ASN A 326 -3.13 -16.96 -6.85
C ASN A 326 -2.66 -15.73 -6.07
N ASP A 327 -1.35 -15.55 -5.95
CA ASP A 327 -0.77 -14.36 -5.33
C ASP A 327 -1.11 -13.10 -6.12
N SER A 328 -1.11 -13.20 -7.44
CA SER A 328 -1.54 -12.11 -8.31
C SER A 328 -3.01 -11.76 -8.09
N ASN A 329 -3.89 -12.73 -7.92
CA ASN A 329 -5.32 -12.49 -7.67
C ASN A 329 -5.55 -11.81 -6.32
N TRP A 330 -4.89 -12.28 -5.23
CA TRP A 330 -4.95 -11.67 -3.92
C TRP A 330 -4.50 -10.21 -3.94
N VAL A 331 -3.31 -9.96 -4.51
CA VAL A 331 -2.77 -8.59 -4.61
C VAL A 331 -3.63 -7.71 -5.51
N ASN A 332 -4.19 -8.26 -6.60
CA ASN A 332 -5.07 -7.50 -7.49
C ASN A 332 -6.36 -7.07 -6.81
N ASP A 333 -6.95 -7.91 -5.94
CA ASP A 333 -8.13 -7.53 -5.18
C ASP A 333 -7.80 -6.40 -4.18
N ILE A 334 -6.70 -6.52 -3.43
CA ILE A 334 -6.25 -5.47 -2.51
C ILE A 334 -5.99 -4.17 -3.29
N LYS A 335 -5.17 -4.24 -4.34
CA LYS A 335 -4.85 -3.12 -5.23
C LYS A 335 -6.09 -2.46 -5.80
N TYR A 336 -7.07 -3.24 -6.26
CA TYR A 336 -8.32 -2.70 -6.79
C TYR A 336 -9.01 -1.77 -5.78
N HIS A 337 -9.09 -2.20 -4.50
CA HIS A 337 -9.70 -1.38 -3.47
C HIS A 337 -8.88 -0.13 -3.16
N ILE A 338 -7.56 -0.24 -3.07
CA ILE A 338 -6.66 0.92 -2.87
C ILE A 338 -6.84 1.95 -3.98
N LEU A 339 -6.83 1.51 -5.25
CA LEU A 339 -7.03 2.39 -6.41
C LEU A 339 -8.42 3.02 -6.47
N LYS A 340 -9.42 2.45 -5.78
CA LYS A 340 -10.74 3.03 -5.58
C LYS A 340 -10.84 3.92 -4.34
N GLY A 341 -9.71 4.28 -3.71
CA GLY A 341 -9.68 5.10 -2.51
C GLY A 341 -10.22 4.39 -1.26
N ARG A 342 -10.16 3.08 -1.21
CA ARG A 342 -10.70 2.26 -0.12
C ARG A 342 -9.57 1.59 0.64
N PRO A 343 -9.19 2.10 1.82
CA PRO A 343 -8.19 1.44 2.65
C PRO A 343 -8.71 0.06 3.06
N VAL A 344 -7.78 -0.88 3.17
CA VAL A 344 -8.08 -2.29 3.44
C VAL A 344 -7.63 -2.63 4.85
N TYR A 345 -8.56 -3.12 5.69
CA TYR A 345 -8.19 -3.78 6.93
C TYR A 345 -7.47 -5.08 6.58
N TYR A 346 -6.27 -5.23 7.07
CA TYR A 346 -5.42 -6.38 6.79
C TYR A 346 -5.02 -7.08 8.08
N ALA A 347 -4.94 -8.39 8.07
CA ALA A 347 -4.52 -9.16 9.22
C ALA A 347 -3.75 -10.42 8.79
N GLY A 348 -2.94 -10.93 9.70
CA GLY A 348 -2.25 -12.17 9.52
C GLY A 348 -2.05 -12.88 10.86
N HIS A 349 -1.88 -14.19 10.80
CA HIS A 349 -1.58 -15.05 11.94
C HIS A 349 -0.32 -15.84 11.67
N SER A 350 0.48 -16.10 12.70
CA SER A 350 1.48 -17.16 12.68
C SER A 350 0.84 -18.43 13.25
N PRO A 351 0.85 -19.56 12.55
CA PRO A 351 0.56 -20.82 13.20
C PRO A 351 1.70 -21.15 14.18
N ASP A 352 1.36 -21.63 15.36
CA ASP A 352 2.33 -22.19 16.28
C ASP A 352 2.89 -23.51 15.78
N ASP A 353 4.04 -23.92 16.33
CA ASP A 353 4.63 -25.24 16.11
C ASP A 353 3.69 -26.39 16.49
N ASP A 354 2.70 -26.12 17.36
CA ASP A 354 1.68 -27.07 17.82
C ASP A 354 0.33 -26.91 17.08
N GLY A 355 0.25 -25.99 16.09
CA GLY A 355 -0.98 -25.69 15.34
C GLY A 355 -1.98 -24.82 16.10
N SER A 356 -1.65 -24.32 17.29
CA SER A 356 -2.45 -23.31 17.97
C SER A 356 -2.23 -21.93 17.32
N ALA A 357 -3.28 -21.09 17.27
CA ALA A 357 -3.16 -19.76 16.70
C ALA A 357 -2.62 -18.78 17.74
N HIS A 358 -1.33 -18.45 17.67
CA HIS A 358 -0.81 -17.30 18.42
C HIS A 358 -1.40 -15.98 17.93
N ALA A 359 -1.22 -14.95 18.73
CA ALA A 359 -1.78 -13.64 18.50
C ALA A 359 -1.59 -13.17 17.05
N GLY A 360 -2.69 -13.09 16.33
CA GLY A 360 -2.70 -12.46 15.02
C GLY A 360 -2.49 -10.97 15.15
N HIS A 361 -1.96 -10.34 14.11
CA HIS A 361 -1.80 -8.90 14.05
C HIS A 361 -2.67 -8.30 12.96
N ALA A 362 -3.32 -7.18 13.29
CA ALA A 362 -4.10 -6.38 12.37
C ALA A 362 -3.40 -5.04 12.08
N PHE A 363 -3.57 -4.56 10.87
CA PHE A 363 -3.00 -3.30 10.39
C PHE A 363 -3.78 -2.80 9.17
N VAL A 364 -3.38 -1.69 8.58
CA VAL A 364 -4.05 -1.17 7.39
C VAL A 364 -3.14 -1.26 6.18
N CYS A 365 -3.65 -1.85 5.10
CA CYS A 365 -3.06 -1.68 3.77
C CYS A 365 -3.73 -0.47 3.12
N ASP A 366 -2.94 0.57 2.87
CA ASP A 366 -3.46 1.88 2.46
C ASP A 366 -2.78 2.47 1.22
N GLY A 367 -1.87 1.73 0.57
CA GLY A 367 -1.19 2.25 -0.59
C GLY A 367 -0.78 1.22 -1.64
N TRP A 368 -0.59 1.72 -2.85
CA TRP A 368 -0.05 1.00 -3.99
C TRP A 368 0.96 1.86 -4.73
N ASN A 369 2.16 1.30 -4.95
CA ASN A 369 3.17 1.89 -5.82
C ASN A 369 3.28 1.07 -7.10
N PRO A 370 2.84 1.60 -8.27
CA PRO A 370 2.84 0.87 -9.53
C PRO A 370 4.27 0.63 -10.09
N THR A 371 5.22 1.52 -9.77
CA THR A 371 6.60 1.42 -10.26
C THR A 371 7.35 0.28 -9.58
N THR A 372 7.23 0.18 -8.25
CA THR A 372 7.89 -0.87 -7.45
C THR A 372 7.02 -2.10 -7.27
N LYS A 373 5.73 -2.03 -7.64
CA LYS A 373 4.72 -3.08 -7.44
C LYS A 373 4.58 -3.49 -5.96
N THR A 374 4.64 -2.51 -5.06
CA THR A 374 4.57 -2.72 -3.61
C THR A 374 3.25 -2.21 -3.03
N LEU A 375 2.80 -2.83 -1.94
CA LEU A 375 1.71 -2.36 -1.10
C LEU A 375 2.28 -1.57 0.08
N HIS A 376 1.61 -0.48 0.49
CA HIS A 376 1.96 0.25 1.71
C HIS A 376 1.19 -0.29 2.90
N PHE A 377 1.91 -0.56 4.00
CA PHE A 377 1.35 -1.00 5.27
C PHE A 377 1.57 0.05 6.36
N ASN A 378 0.46 0.42 7.00
CA ASN A 378 0.44 1.19 8.24
C ASN A 378 0.24 0.21 9.39
N TRP A 379 1.29 -0.03 10.16
CA TRP A 379 1.31 -1.06 11.20
C TRP A 379 0.51 -0.72 12.46
N GLY A 380 0.09 0.53 12.63
CA GLY A 380 -0.65 0.97 13.81
C GLY A 380 0.23 1.14 15.06
N TRP A 381 1.51 1.52 14.87
CA TRP A 381 2.50 1.73 15.92
C TRP A 381 3.15 3.12 15.82
N GLY A 382 2.34 4.15 15.72
CA GLY A 382 2.82 5.53 15.71
C GLY A 382 3.61 5.94 14.47
N GLY A 383 3.50 5.17 13.38
CA GLY A 383 4.27 5.34 12.16
C GLY A 383 5.62 4.60 12.16
N SER A 384 5.97 3.94 13.28
CA SER A 384 7.20 3.15 13.33
C SER A 384 7.12 2.00 12.33
N GLY A 385 8.10 1.91 11.44
CA GLY A 385 8.22 0.86 10.46
C GLY A 385 7.20 0.89 9.32
N ASP A 386 6.29 1.87 9.24
CA ASP A 386 5.36 1.99 8.11
C ASP A 386 6.14 2.00 6.79
N CYS A 387 5.78 1.11 5.86
CA CYS A 387 6.63 0.88 4.69
C CYS A 387 5.88 0.31 3.48
N TRP A 388 6.54 0.41 2.35
CA TRP A 388 6.17 -0.24 1.10
C TRP A 388 6.75 -1.65 1.06
N CYS A 389 5.92 -2.67 1.04
CA CYS A 389 6.27 -4.06 1.15
C CYS A 389 6.12 -4.80 -0.17
N ASN A 390 7.11 -5.59 -0.54
CA ASN A 390 7.04 -6.47 -1.68
C ASN A 390 6.28 -7.74 -1.31
N VAL A 391 5.03 -7.80 -1.67
CA VAL A 391 4.14 -8.94 -1.37
C VAL A 391 4.27 -10.11 -2.35
N TYR A 392 5.21 -10.01 -3.30
CA TYR A 392 5.49 -11.03 -4.31
C TYR A 392 6.79 -11.82 -4.06
N LEU A 393 7.53 -11.52 -2.97
CA LEU A 393 8.81 -12.17 -2.67
C LEU A 393 8.75 -13.68 -2.75
N SER A 394 7.64 -14.20 -2.33
CA SER A 394 7.39 -15.61 -2.17
C SER A 394 6.97 -16.36 -3.43
N LYS A 395 6.91 -15.74 -4.59
CA LYS A 395 6.54 -16.40 -5.84
C LYS A 395 7.46 -17.55 -6.26
N LEU A 396 8.64 -17.64 -5.66
CA LEU A 396 9.75 -18.44 -6.16
C LEU A 396 9.96 -19.76 -5.47
N ILE A 397 9.22 -20.02 -4.38
CA ILE A 397 9.46 -21.21 -3.58
C ILE A 397 8.44 -22.28 -3.96
N PRO A 398 8.87 -23.43 -4.53
CA PRO A 398 7.99 -24.53 -4.84
C PRO A 398 7.24 -25.00 -3.57
N ASN A 399 5.98 -25.44 -3.73
CA ASN A 399 5.18 -26.07 -2.69
C ASN A 399 5.94 -27.25 -2.05
N SER A 400 6.83 -26.98 -1.09
CA SER A 400 7.26 -28.01 -0.19
C SER A 400 6.28 -28.04 0.98
N GLY A 401 5.75 -29.20 1.31
CA GLY A 401 4.85 -29.38 2.45
C GLY A 401 5.40 -28.91 3.80
N TYR A 402 6.65 -28.47 3.83
CA TYR A 402 7.37 -27.93 4.99
C TYR A 402 7.09 -26.45 5.24
N LEU A 403 6.75 -25.67 4.19
CA LEU A 403 6.50 -24.23 4.29
C LEU A 403 5.11 -23.88 4.84
N SER A 404 4.21 -24.85 4.93
CA SER A 404 2.86 -24.63 5.45
C SER A 404 2.81 -24.32 6.95
N THR A 405 3.84 -24.66 7.70
CA THR A 405 3.85 -24.56 9.18
C THR A 405 4.36 -23.22 9.70
N TYR A 406 5.23 -22.53 8.94
CA TYR A 406 5.88 -21.28 9.38
C TYR A 406 5.52 -20.06 8.54
N ASN A 407 4.60 -20.19 7.59
CA ASN A 407 4.44 -19.22 6.55
C ASN A 407 3.30 -18.26 6.85
N PHE A 408 3.63 -16.97 7.03
CA PHE A 408 2.71 -15.84 6.99
C PHE A 408 1.74 -15.90 5.80
N ARG A 409 2.05 -16.62 4.75
CA ARG A 409 1.23 -16.83 3.56
C ARG A 409 -0.06 -17.59 3.80
N ALA A 410 -0.07 -18.52 4.75
CA ALA A 410 -1.22 -19.37 4.96
C ALA A 410 -2.37 -18.66 5.68
N SER A 411 -2.11 -17.49 6.29
CA SER A 411 -3.03 -16.84 7.21
C SER A 411 -3.33 -15.39 6.89
N HIS A 412 -3.06 -14.92 5.68
CA HIS A 412 -3.45 -13.57 5.28
C HIS A 412 -4.97 -13.43 5.19
N ARG A 413 -5.48 -12.41 5.81
CA ARG A 413 -6.89 -12.07 5.85
C ARG A 413 -7.08 -10.59 5.62
N ALA A 414 -8.20 -10.21 5.01
CA ALA A 414 -8.52 -8.82 4.81
C ALA A 414 -10.03 -8.57 4.87
N VAL A 415 -10.39 -7.35 5.23
CA VAL A 415 -11.73 -6.82 4.96
C VAL A 415 -11.58 -5.79 3.87
N ILE A 416 -12.10 -6.13 2.71
CA ILE A 416 -12.11 -5.30 1.51
C ILE A 416 -13.45 -4.60 1.35
N GLY A 417 -13.47 -3.50 0.59
CA GLY A 417 -14.71 -2.78 0.26
C GLY A 417 -15.28 -1.96 1.42
N ILE A 418 -14.50 -1.63 2.44
CA ILE A 418 -14.95 -0.77 3.55
C ILE A 418 -15.23 0.62 2.99
N THR A 419 -16.52 0.91 2.78
CA THR A 419 -17.00 2.18 2.20
C THR A 419 -18.28 2.60 2.93
N PRO A 420 -18.38 3.86 3.40
CA PRO A 420 -19.63 4.40 3.89
C PRO A 420 -20.75 4.31 2.85
N PRO A 421 -22.03 4.38 3.25
CA PRO A 421 -23.12 4.55 2.30
C PRO A 421 -22.90 5.77 1.40
N ILE A 422 -23.17 5.63 0.11
CA ILE A 422 -22.84 6.66 -0.88
C ILE A 422 -23.49 8.02 -0.57
N ASP A 423 -24.72 7.97 -0.04
CA ASP A 423 -25.48 9.17 0.32
C ASP A 423 -24.96 9.87 1.60
N SER A 424 -24.07 9.22 2.35
CA SER A 424 -23.50 9.76 3.59
C SER A 424 -22.13 10.40 3.39
N LEU A 425 -21.54 10.25 2.21
CA LEU A 425 -20.26 10.87 1.92
C LEU A 425 -20.46 12.35 1.60
N PRO A 426 -19.62 13.26 2.15
CA PRO A 426 -19.61 14.64 1.72
C PRO A 426 -19.41 14.69 0.19
N PRO A 427 -19.97 15.64 -0.52
CA PRO A 427 -19.82 15.75 -1.97
C PRO A 427 -18.38 15.71 -2.49
N GLN A 428 -17.41 16.01 -1.61
CA GLN A 428 -15.97 16.01 -1.90
C GLN A 428 -15.26 14.66 -1.62
N VAL A 429 -15.89 13.76 -0.85
CA VAL A 429 -15.31 12.44 -0.48
C VAL A 429 -15.97 11.31 -1.26
N ALA A 430 -17.09 11.56 -1.91
CA ALA A 430 -17.51 10.70 -2.97
C ALA A 430 -16.44 10.80 -4.07
N ILE A 431 -15.39 9.97 -3.98
CA ILE A 431 -14.69 9.52 -5.16
C ILE A 431 -15.78 8.72 -5.92
N ARG A 432 -16.66 9.44 -6.58
CA ARG A 432 -17.25 8.88 -7.78
C ARG A 432 -16.04 8.41 -8.56
N PRO A 433 -16.05 7.22 -9.17
CA PRO A 433 -15.31 7.10 -10.39
C PRO A 433 -15.81 8.32 -11.14
N VAL A 434 -14.99 9.33 -11.24
CA VAL A 434 -15.27 10.41 -12.15
C VAL A 434 -15.26 9.65 -13.46
N GLU A 435 -16.44 9.31 -13.96
CA GLU A 435 -16.60 9.23 -15.39
C GLU A 435 -15.98 10.55 -15.79
N ASN A 436 -14.78 10.44 -16.33
CA ASN A 436 -13.97 11.57 -16.73
C ASN A 436 -14.93 12.46 -17.53
N PRO A 437 -15.49 13.57 -17.00
CA PRO A 437 -16.39 14.41 -17.76
C PRO A 437 -15.68 14.95 -18.98
N PHE A 438 -14.37 14.77 -18.98
CA PHE A 438 -13.46 14.84 -20.07
C PHE A 438 -13.11 13.43 -20.59
N SER A 439 -14.05 12.68 -21.08
CA SER A 439 -13.79 11.73 -22.16
C SER A 439 -13.43 12.52 -23.44
N ALA A 440 -13.00 13.76 -23.28
CA ALA A 440 -12.74 14.72 -24.32
C ALA A 440 -11.60 14.20 -25.18
N GLU A 441 -11.93 13.73 -26.33
CA GLU A 441 -10.97 13.69 -27.41
C GLU A 441 -10.78 15.10 -27.91
N ILE A 442 -9.53 15.55 -27.99
CA ILE A 442 -9.15 16.79 -28.63
C ILE A 442 -8.66 16.42 -30.03
N TYR A 443 -9.36 16.88 -31.04
CA TYR A 443 -9.01 16.59 -32.42
C TYR A 443 -9.22 17.81 -33.34
N PRO A 444 -8.42 17.94 -34.41
CA PRO A 444 -7.22 17.16 -34.68
C PRO A 444 -6.13 17.43 -33.64
N ASN A 445 -5.26 16.45 -33.40
CA ASN A 445 -4.09 16.61 -32.57
C ASN A 445 -2.93 15.80 -33.20
N PRO A 446 -1.94 16.45 -33.82
CA PRO A 446 -1.69 17.92 -33.85
C PRO A 446 -2.74 18.74 -34.63
N ALA A 447 -2.87 20.02 -34.26
CA ALA A 447 -3.82 20.99 -34.81
C ALA A 447 -3.11 22.16 -35.51
N ASN A 448 -3.71 22.66 -36.59
CA ASN A 448 -3.21 23.83 -37.32
C ASN A 448 -4.09 25.08 -37.12
N ASN A 449 -5.39 24.96 -37.34
CA ASN A 449 -6.31 26.10 -37.34
C ASN A 449 -7.24 26.10 -36.13
N GLN A 450 -7.78 24.95 -35.77
CA GLN A 450 -8.71 24.81 -34.65
C GLN A 450 -8.61 23.42 -34.03
N ILE A 451 -9.04 23.31 -32.78
CA ILE A 451 -9.31 22.05 -32.10
C ILE A 451 -10.81 21.93 -31.83
N THR A 452 -11.31 20.71 -31.91
CA THR A 452 -12.62 20.33 -31.38
C THR A 452 -12.39 19.57 -30.08
N VAL A 453 -13.03 20.01 -29.02
CA VAL A 453 -12.98 19.37 -27.70
C VAL A 453 -14.35 18.72 -27.48
N SER A 454 -14.40 17.38 -27.39
CA SER A 454 -15.62 16.66 -26.98
C SER A 454 -15.84 16.86 -25.50
N ILE A 455 -17.05 17.15 -25.06
CA ILE A 455 -17.35 17.55 -23.69
C ILE A 455 -18.54 16.78 -23.17
N ASN A 456 -18.45 16.34 -21.93
CA ASN A 456 -19.59 15.88 -21.16
C ASN A 456 -19.61 16.65 -19.84
N ILE A 457 -20.45 17.69 -19.75
CA ILE A 457 -20.49 18.59 -18.59
C ILE A 457 -21.57 18.11 -17.63
N SER A 458 -21.17 17.84 -16.39
CA SER A 458 -22.09 17.61 -15.28
C SER A 458 -22.39 18.94 -14.59
N GLY A 459 -23.66 19.34 -14.55
CA GLY A 459 -24.12 20.56 -13.87
C GLY A 459 -24.98 21.45 -14.75
N ASN A 460 -25.64 22.45 -14.14
CA ASN A 460 -26.62 23.33 -14.82
C ASN A 460 -26.04 24.70 -15.22
N ASN A 461 -24.77 24.99 -14.91
CA ASN A 461 -24.15 26.28 -15.17
C ASN A 461 -23.02 26.19 -16.20
N ASN A 462 -22.83 27.25 -16.98
CA ASN A 462 -21.70 27.37 -17.89
C ASN A 462 -20.37 27.20 -17.16
N GLN A 463 -19.44 26.48 -17.78
CA GLN A 463 -18.13 26.18 -17.25
C GLN A 463 -17.00 26.83 -18.09
N PRO A 464 -15.94 27.36 -17.47
CA PRO A 464 -14.81 27.88 -18.21
C PRO A 464 -13.94 26.73 -18.74
N LEU A 465 -13.68 26.75 -20.04
CA LEU A 465 -12.65 25.95 -20.69
C LEU A 465 -11.44 26.86 -20.95
N GLN A 466 -10.29 26.46 -20.47
CA GLN A 466 -9.06 27.26 -20.47
C GLN A 466 -7.94 26.53 -21.21
N ILE A 467 -7.13 27.27 -21.96
CA ILE A 467 -5.93 26.75 -22.63
C ILE A 467 -4.71 27.45 -22.04
N PHE A 468 -3.75 26.64 -21.65
CA PHE A 468 -2.46 27.09 -21.10
C PHE A 468 -1.34 26.67 -22.04
N ASP A 469 -0.28 27.49 -22.13
CA ASP A 469 0.97 27.11 -22.79
C ASP A 469 1.82 26.18 -21.89
N ALA A 470 2.97 25.73 -22.41
CA ALA A 470 3.88 24.83 -21.70
C ALA A 470 4.49 25.44 -20.42
N THR A 471 4.42 26.75 -20.23
CA THR A 471 4.89 27.47 -19.04
C THR A 471 3.78 27.60 -17.98
N GLY A 472 2.55 27.18 -18.28
CA GLY A 472 1.39 27.32 -17.41
C GLY A 472 0.67 28.66 -17.51
N ARG A 473 1.02 29.51 -18.49
CA ARG A 473 0.35 30.80 -18.75
C ARG A 473 -0.96 30.55 -19.48
N LEU A 474 -2.05 31.15 -18.99
CA LEU A 474 -3.35 31.14 -19.67
C LEU A 474 -3.25 31.90 -21.01
N VAL A 475 -3.53 31.23 -22.14
CA VAL A 475 -3.48 31.81 -23.47
C VAL A 475 -4.88 31.98 -24.10
N LYS A 476 -5.86 31.14 -23.71
CA LYS A 476 -7.25 31.27 -24.16
C LYS A 476 -8.23 30.79 -23.08
N GLN A 477 -9.43 31.39 -23.12
CA GLN A 477 -10.56 30.94 -22.29
C GLN A 477 -11.86 31.11 -23.06
N THR A 478 -12.76 30.13 -22.94
CA THR A 478 -14.12 30.20 -23.45
C THR A 478 -15.10 29.66 -22.40
N SER A 479 -16.35 30.10 -22.49
CA SER A 479 -17.42 29.61 -21.61
C SER A 479 -18.24 28.55 -22.34
N VAL A 480 -18.44 27.41 -21.72
CA VAL A 480 -19.09 26.24 -22.30
C VAL A 480 -20.41 25.96 -21.60
N SER A 481 -21.49 25.84 -22.38
CA SER A 481 -22.81 25.51 -21.87
C SER A 481 -22.93 24.02 -21.52
N PRO A 482 -23.67 23.66 -20.45
CA PRO A 482 -23.95 22.26 -20.10
C PRO A 482 -24.63 21.43 -21.23
N ALA A 483 -25.33 22.11 -22.15
CA ALA A 483 -25.96 21.45 -23.30
C ALA A 483 -24.97 21.13 -24.43
N SER A 484 -23.73 21.61 -24.36
CA SER A 484 -22.74 21.42 -25.42
C SER A 484 -22.09 20.04 -25.28
N THR A 485 -22.06 19.27 -26.35
CA THR A 485 -21.30 18.00 -26.44
C THR A 485 -19.92 18.19 -27.06
N THR A 486 -19.73 19.30 -27.79
CA THR A 486 -18.45 19.68 -28.42
C THR A 486 -18.24 21.19 -28.38
N VAL A 487 -16.97 21.61 -28.33
CA VAL A 487 -16.58 23.03 -28.48
C VAL A 487 -15.44 23.15 -29.49
N ASN A 488 -15.57 24.05 -30.44
CA ASN A 488 -14.54 24.38 -31.41
C ASN A 488 -13.76 25.61 -30.94
N ILE A 489 -12.45 25.50 -30.87
CA ILE A 489 -11.54 26.55 -30.40
C ILE A 489 -10.52 26.85 -31.48
N PRO A 490 -10.51 28.07 -32.05
CA PRO A 490 -9.45 28.49 -32.97
C PRO A 490 -8.09 28.48 -32.26
N VAL A 491 -7.06 27.96 -32.92
CA VAL A 491 -5.68 27.90 -32.41
C VAL A 491 -4.66 28.44 -33.41
N ASN A 492 -5.12 29.01 -34.53
CA ASN A 492 -4.30 29.58 -35.60
C ASN A 492 -3.49 30.82 -35.19
N ASP A 493 -3.78 31.41 -34.05
CA ASP A 493 -3.08 32.53 -33.42
C ASP A 493 -2.10 32.08 -32.32
N LEU A 494 -2.01 30.76 -32.06
CA LEU A 494 -1.05 30.19 -31.14
C LEU A 494 0.22 29.76 -31.88
N CYS A 495 1.37 29.97 -31.26
CA CYS A 495 2.65 29.51 -31.82
C CYS A 495 2.69 27.96 -31.83
N PRO A 496 3.40 27.33 -32.78
CA PRO A 496 3.65 25.92 -32.74
C PRO A 496 4.24 25.48 -31.39
N GLY A 497 3.63 24.43 -30.78
CA GLY A 497 4.06 24.02 -29.45
C GLY A 497 3.08 23.11 -28.72
N VAL A 498 3.37 22.83 -27.46
CA VAL A 498 2.55 22.02 -26.56
C VAL A 498 1.65 22.93 -25.72
N TYR A 499 0.37 22.58 -25.69
CA TYR A 499 -0.67 23.27 -24.95
C TYR A 499 -1.47 22.31 -24.08
N PHE A 500 -2.11 22.86 -23.05
CA PHE A 500 -2.96 22.13 -22.12
C PHE A 500 -4.35 22.75 -22.08
N CYS A 501 -5.37 21.94 -22.38
CA CYS A 501 -6.77 22.32 -22.27
C CYS A 501 -7.29 21.87 -20.89
N ARG A 502 -7.83 22.82 -20.11
CA ARG A 502 -8.32 22.58 -18.75
C ARG A 502 -9.77 23.00 -18.59
N MET A 503 -10.58 22.15 -17.95
CA MET A 503 -11.96 22.44 -17.55
C MET A 503 -12.32 21.62 -16.31
N GLN A 504 -13.05 22.19 -15.34
CA GLN A 504 -13.48 21.50 -14.11
C GLN A 504 -12.37 20.72 -13.37
N GLY A 505 -11.14 21.24 -13.39
CA GLY A 505 -9.99 20.57 -12.73
C GLY A 505 -9.27 19.51 -13.58
N TYR A 506 -9.80 19.16 -14.75
CA TYR A 506 -9.17 18.21 -15.68
C TYR A 506 -8.30 18.92 -16.69
N THR A 507 -7.21 18.27 -17.08
CA THR A 507 -6.26 18.82 -18.05
C THR A 507 -5.90 17.78 -19.09
N LYS A 508 -5.97 18.15 -20.38
CA LYS A 508 -5.55 17.32 -21.49
C LYS A 508 -4.58 18.07 -22.40
N LYS A 509 -3.50 17.38 -22.79
CA LYS A 509 -2.46 17.92 -23.66
C LYS A 509 -2.87 17.84 -25.13
N PHE A 510 -2.54 18.89 -25.92
CA PHE A 510 -2.60 18.85 -27.38
C PHE A 510 -1.40 19.62 -27.97
N ILE A 511 -1.18 19.47 -29.27
CA ILE A 511 -0.04 20.07 -30.01
C ILE A 511 -0.60 20.97 -31.09
N VAL A 512 -0.07 22.19 -31.23
CA VAL A 512 -0.27 23.11 -32.35
C VAL A 512 0.95 23.05 -33.26
N GLN A 513 0.72 22.94 -34.59
CA GLN A 513 1.75 22.93 -35.63
C GLN A 513 1.77 24.21 -36.42
#